data_19cb1d2664efdfe6d77933f882592391
#
_entry.id   19cb1d2664efdfe6d77933f882592391
#
_cell.length_a   1.000
_cell.length_b   1.000
_cell.length_c   1.000
_cell.angle_alpha   90.00
_cell.angle_beta   90.00
_cell.angle_gamma   90.00
#
_symmetry.space_group_name_H-M   'P 1'
#
loop_
_entity.id
_entity.type
_entity.pdbx_description
1 polymer ?
#
loop_
_entity_poly.entity_id
_entity_poly.type
_entity_poly.pdbx_seq_one_letter_code
_entity_poly.pdbx_strand_id
1 'polypeptide(L)'
;AGLVAGPLVRYLMDQPDFRVKVASRTLSKAERLVGDHPRGEAQQLDVNDEAALEALIRQADLAVSLLPYVYHPLVARLCVKHGKNMVTTSYVKDAMRALDQAAREAGVILLNEIGVDPGIDHMTAMRVIHRVQEGGGEITSFSSYCGGLPAPEANTNPFGYKFSWSPKGVLLAGKNAARFLKDGQVINIPGEELFDHYWTVPIEIEGKVIDFEGYPNRDSLPYMETYGITSARTMFRGTLRNVGWCATMKKIAELGLLDETERDDIAGLTFAQFTAKLINSTGDLRRDLAAYLQIDPDSRVMSNLEWLGLLSDDPLPLQKGAPIDILTARMLEKMRYAPGERDMLILRHEFIAEYPDRTEKIVSTMIDFGIPYGDTSMSRTVGLPAAIGARLILEGVINLTGVQIPVVPEIYEPVLQELERLGITFTESKEVL
;
A
#
# COMPACT_ATOMS: atom_id res chain seq x y z
N ALA A 1 6.77 -15.17 -3.61
CA ALA A 1 8.05 -14.50 -3.41
C ALA A 1 8.04 -13.15 -4.15
N GLY A 2 7.42 -12.15 -3.53
CA GLY A 2 7.31 -10.78 -4.03
C GLY A 2 8.27 -9.83 -3.32
N LEU A 3 8.18 -8.51 -3.67
CA LEU A 3 9.06 -7.45 -3.15
C LEU A 3 9.01 -7.29 -1.61
N VAL A 4 7.89 -7.63 -0.97
CA VAL A 4 7.69 -7.44 0.47
C VAL A 4 7.90 -8.70 1.32
N ALA A 5 8.26 -9.84 0.71
CA ALA A 5 8.34 -11.12 1.41
C ALA A 5 9.64 -11.33 2.21
N GLY A 6 10.72 -10.62 1.86
CA GLY A 6 12.05 -10.85 2.45
C GLY A 6 12.09 -10.70 3.97
N PRO A 7 11.71 -9.53 4.54
CA PRO A 7 11.71 -9.33 5.98
C PRO A 7 10.83 -10.33 6.74
N LEU A 8 9.65 -10.65 6.18
CA LEU A 8 8.73 -11.65 6.75
C LEU A 8 9.38 -13.02 6.87
N VAL A 9 9.96 -13.51 5.77
CA VAL A 9 10.56 -14.85 5.73
C VAL A 9 11.73 -14.95 6.70
N ARG A 10 12.64 -13.96 6.72
CA ARG A 10 13.77 -13.94 7.64
C ARG A 10 13.33 -13.88 9.09
N TYR A 11 12.41 -12.95 9.43
CA TYR A 11 11.89 -12.84 10.79
C TYR A 11 11.33 -14.16 11.32
N LEU A 12 10.56 -14.89 10.51
CA LEU A 12 10.00 -16.19 10.90
C LEU A 12 11.06 -17.29 10.96
N MET A 13 12.04 -17.31 10.06
CA MET A 13 13.14 -18.26 10.09
C MET A 13 14.08 -18.04 11.30
N ASP A 14 14.18 -16.80 11.80
CA ASP A 14 14.99 -16.48 12.97
C ASP A 14 14.36 -16.98 14.30
N GLN A 15 13.06 -17.32 14.28
CA GLN A 15 12.41 -17.92 15.46
C GLN A 15 12.90 -19.38 15.63
N PRO A 16 13.37 -19.78 16.85
CA PRO A 16 14.03 -21.07 17.04
C PRO A 16 13.15 -22.28 16.72
N ASP A 17 11.86 -22.19 16.98
CA ASP A 17 10.92 -23.29 16.88
C ASP A 17 10.14 -23.32 15.53
N PHE A 18 10.43 -22.38 14.62
CA PHE A 18 9.69 -22.27 13.38
C PHE A 18 10.48 -22.83 12.20
N ARG A 19 9.75 -23.46 11.29
CA ARG A 19 10.19 -23.83 9.94
C ARG A 19 9.35 -23.09 8.92
N VAL A 20 9.98 -22.50 7.93
CA VAL A 20 9.30 -21.69 6.92
C VAL A 20 9.41 -22.34 5.56
N LYS A 21 8.27 -22.70 5.00
CA LYS A 21 8.19 -23.17 3.61
C LYS A 21 7.71 -22.02 2.72
N VAL A 22 8.55 -21.59 1.80
CA VAL A 22 8.24 -20.53 0.85
C VAL A 22 7.80 -21.14 -0.47
N ALA A 23 6.52 -20.97 -0.81
CA ALA A 23 5.95 -21.45 -2.06
C ALA A 23 5.85 -20.31 -3.09
N SER A 24 6.25 -20.55 -4.32
CA SER A 24 6.20 -19.58 -5.41
C SER A 24 6.06 -20.28 -6.77
N ARG A 25 5.37 -19.65 -7.72
CA ARG A 25 5.32 -20.10 -9.10
C ARG A 25 6.71 -20.19 -9.74
N THR A 26 7.63 -19.27 -9.36
CA THR A 26 9.03 -19.28 -9.78
C THR A 26 9.89 -19.78 -8.62
N LEU A 27 10.36 -21.02 -8.70
CA LEU A 27 11.14 -21.68 -7.63
C LEU A 27 12.37 -20.84 -7.20
N SER A 28 13.15 -20.32 -8.15
CA SER A 28 14.36 -19.53 -7.87
C SER A 28 14.08 -18.26 -7.04
N LYS A 29 12.85 -17.74 -7.04
CA LYS A 29 12.47 -16.63 -6.15
C LYS A 29 12.25 -17.10 -4.72
N ALA A 30 11.71 -18.30 -4.52
CA ALA A 30 11.57 -18.91 -3.20
C ALA A 30 12.93 -19.28 -2.63
N GLU A 31 13.79 -19.92 -3.43
CA GLU A 31 15.17 -20.28 -3.05
C GLU A 31 15.97 -19.07 -2.59
N ARG A 32 15.90 -17.94 -3.30
CA ARG A 32 16.57 -16.70 -2.87
C ARG A 32 16.06 -16.14 -1.53
N LEU A 33 14.79 -16.35 -1.20
CA LEU A 33 14.23 -15.88 0.07
C LEU A 33 14.67 -16.74 1.25
N VAL A 34 14.74 -18.06 1.07
CA VAL A 34 15.16 -18.97 2.13
C VAL A 34 16.68 -19.07 2.24
N GLY A 35 17.43 -18.86 1.13
CA GLY A 35 18.87 -19.02 1.08
C GLY A 35 19.28 -20.42 1.56
N ASP A 36 20.39 -20.48 2.28
CA ASP A 36 20.93 -21.71 2.92
C ASP A 36 20.44 -21.88 4.36
N HIS A 37 19.35 -21.19 4.76
CA HIS A 37 18.88 -21.24 6.14
C HIS A 37 18.33 -22.63 6.49
N PRO A 38 18.79 -23.29 7.59
CA PRO A 38 18.46 -24.69 7.91
C PRO A 38 16.96 -24.91 8.23
N ARG A 39 16.21 -23.85 8.53
CA ARG A 39 14.77 -23.88 8.79
C ARG A 39 13.94 -23.34 7.63
N GLY A 40 14.57 -23.02 6.48
CA GLY A 40 13.91 -22.57 5.26
C GLY A 40 13.78 -23.69 4.25
N GLU A 41 12.64 -23.78 3.58
CA GLU A 41 12.40 -24.70 2.45
C GLU A 41 11.73 -23.96 1.31
N ALA A 42 12.22 -24.12 0.09
CA ALA A 42 11.64 -23.54 -1.12
C ALA A 42 10.82 -24.59 -1.86
N GLN A 43 9.63 -24.22 -2.33
CA GLN A 43 8.75 -25.10 -3.11
C GLN A 43 8.18 -24.37 -4.31
N GLN A 44 8.15 -25.03 -5.47
CA GLN A 44 7.39 -24.53 -6.61
C GLN A 44 5.91 -24.82 -6.42
N LEU A 45 5.06 -23.81 -6.64
CA LEU A 45 3.61 -23.93 -6.55
C LEU A 45 2.93 -22.96 -7.51
N ASP A 46 2.05 -23.47 -8.35
CA ASP A 46 1.03 -22.64 -9.02
C ASP A 46 -0.23 -22.64 -8.15
N VAL A 47 -0.71 -21.48 -7.75
CA VAL A 47 -1.92 -21.35 -6.92
C VAL A 47 -3.18 -21.87 -7.63
N ASN A 48 -3.17 -21.97 -8.96
CA ASN A 48 -4.27 -22.55 -9.73
C ASN A 48 -4.33 -24.08 -9.65
N ASP A 49 -3.25 -24.73 -9.20
CA ASP A 49 -3.26 -26.14 -8.82
C ASP A 49 -3.79 -26.26 -7.38
N GLU A 50 -5.12 -26.31 -7.26
CA GLU A 50 -5.80 -26.34 -5.96
C GLU A 50 -5.41 -27.59 -5.15
N ALA A 51 -5.16 -28.73 -5.80
CA ALA A 51 -4.76 -29.95 -5.10
C ALA A 51 -3.36 -29.83 -4.48
N ALA A 52 -2.40 -29.25 -5.20
CA ALA A 52 -1.06 -28.99 -4.68
C ALA A 52 -1.09 -27.92 -3.55
N LEU A 53 -1.89 -26.88 -3.71
CA LEU A 53 -2.10 -25.85 -2.69
C LEU A 53 -2.71 -26.46 -1.42
N GLU A 54 -3.75 -27.27 -1.55
CA GLU A 54 -4.39 -27.96 -0.44
C GLU A 54 -3.41 -28.89 0.30
N ALA A 55 -2.62 -29.66 -0.44
CA ALA A 55 -1.62 -30.54 0.13
C ALA A 55 -0.57 -29.77 0.94
N LEU A 56 -0.18 -28.58 0.47
CA LEU A 56 0.75 -27.69 1.17
C LEU A 56 0.13 -27.15 2.48
N ILE A 57 -1.09 -26.63 2.42
CA ILE A 57 -1.80 -26.06 3.58
C ILE A 57 -2.00 -27.12 4.67
N ARG A 58 -2.32 -28.37 4.30
CA ARG A 58 -2.48 -29.45 5.26
C ARG A 58 -1.23 -29.73 6.10
N GLN A 59 -0.05 -29.51 5.54
CA GLN A 59 1.24 -29.74 6.21
C GLN A 59 1.66 -28.54 7.10
N ALA A 60 1.05 -27.38 6.92
CA ALA A 60 1.39 -26.18 7.68
C ALA A 60 0.56 -26.06 8.97
N ASP A 61 1.07 -25.34 9.95
CA ASP A 61 0.32 -24.92 11.14
C ASP A 61 -0.39 -23.60 10.91
N LEU A 62 0.18 -22.75 10.03
CA LEU A 62 -0.37 -21.48 9.63
C LEU A 62 0.06 -21.16 8.18
N ALA A 63 -0.81 -20.53 7.41
CA ALA A 63 -0.51 -20.04 6.06
C ALA A 63 -0.40 -18.50 6.04
N VAL A 64 0.68 -17.97 5.46
CA VAL A 64 0.79 -16.54 5.12
C VAL A 64 0.57 -16.35 3.64
N SER A 65 -0.47 -15.62 3.25
CA SER A 65 -0.79 -15.38 1.85
C SER A 65 -0.41 -13.97 1.42
N LEU A 66 0.66 -13.87 0.62
CA LEU A 66 1.11 -12.66 -0.07
C LEU A 66 0.84 -12.73 -1.59
N LEU A 67 -0.18 -13.47 -1.98
CA LEU A 67 -0.66 -13.61 -3.35
C LEU A 67 -1.44 -12.34 -3.79
N PRO A 68 -1.76 -12.19 -5.08
CA PRO A 68 -2.79 -11.24 -5.50
C PRO A 68 -4.11 -11.51 -4.76
N TYR A 69 -4.82 -10.45 -4.39
CA TYR A 69 -5.99 -10.50 -3.48
C TYR A 69 -7.10 -11.46 -3.93
N VAL A 70 -7.22 -11.71 -5.23
CA VAL A 70 -8.22 -12.61 -5.80
C VAL A 70 -8.06 -14.07 -5.35
N TYR A 71 -6.86 -14.46 -4.92
CA TYR A 71 -6.55 -15.81 -4.46
C TYR A 71 -6.70 -16.01 -2.95
N HIS A 72 -6.79 -14.95 -2.15
CA HIS A 72 -6.90 -15.08 -0.70
C HIS A 72 -8.13 -15.87 -0.25
N PRO A 73 -9.34 -15.71 -0.84
CA PRO A 73 -10.50 -16.52 -0.46
C PRO A 73 -10.31 -18.03 -0.71
N LEU A 74 -9.55 -18.41 -1.74
CA LEU A 74 -9.22 -19.82 -1.99
C LEU A 74 -8.33 -20.36 -0.87
N VAL A 75 -7.24 -19.66 -0.54
CA VAL A 75 -6.34 -20.05 0.56
C VAL A 75 -7.11 -20.13 1.88
N ALA A 76 -7.94 -19.12 2.18
CA ALA A 76 -8.73 -19.06 3.41
C ALA A 76 -9.71 -20.23 3.53
N ARG A 77 -10.46 -20.59 2.46
CA ARG A 77 -11.35 -21.75 2.46
C ARG A 77 -10.61 -23.05 2.76
N LEU A 78 -9.43 -23.24 2.18
CA LEU A 78 -8.61 -24.42 2.45
C LEU A 78 -8.07 -24.42 3.88
N CYS A 79 -7.68 -23.26 4.40
CA CYS A 79 -7.28 -23.11 5.79
C CYS A 79 -8.43 -23.49 6.75
N VAL A 80 -9.62 -22.94 6.55
CA VAL A 80 -10.82 -23.28 7.35
C VAL A 80 -11.12 -24.78 7.25
N LYS A 81 -11.12 -25.36 6.04
CA LYS A 81 -11.36 -26.79 5.80
C LYS A 81 -10.43 -27.71 6.60
N HIS A 82 -9.19 -27.28 6.83
CA HIS A 82 -8.16 -28.08 7.49
C HIS A 82 -7.82 -27.60 8.91
N GLY A 83 -8.59 -26.67 9.49
CA GLY A 83 -8.34 -26.15 10.83
C GLY A 83 -7.01 -25.41 10.95
N LYS A 84 -6.63 -24.64 9.92
CA LYS A 84 -5.38 -23.87 9.85
C LYS A 84 -5.65 -22.38 9.91
N ASN A 85 -4.79 -21.66 10.61
CA ASN A 85 -4.83 -20.20 10.65
C ASN A 85 -4.28 -19.59 9.36
N MET A 86 -4.72 -18.38 9.04
CA MET A 86 -4.22 -17.62 7.89
C MET A 86 -3.90 -16.18 8.26
N VAL A 87 -2.83 -15.64 7.66
CA VAL A 87 -2.44 -14.23 7.75
C VAL A 87 -2.30 -13.64 6.34
N THR A 88 -2.79 -12.42 6.13
CA THR A 88 -2.59 -11.66 4.89
C THR A 88 -2.58 -10.16 5.15
N THR A 89 -1.85 -9.40 4.31
CA THR A 89 -1.74 -7.94 4.36
C THR A 89 -2.84 -7.22 3.57
N SER A 90 -3.74 -7.95 2.92
CA SER A 90 -4.74 -7.38 2.02
C SER A 90 -6.04 -7.03 2.75
N TYR A 91 -6.76 -6.06 2.18
CA TYR A 91 -8.08 -5.65 2.66
C TYR A 91 -9.09 -6.80 2.67
N VAL A 92 -9.93 -6.84 3.70
CA VAL A 92 -11.10 -7.74 3.77
C VAL A 92 -12.10 -7.33 2.70
N LYS A 93 -12.41 -8.28 1.81
CA LYS A 93 -13.49 -8.16 0.81
C LYS A 93 -14.63 -9.13 1.14
N ASP A 94 -15.77 -8.97 0.47
CA ASP A 94 -16.98 -9.74 0.75
C ASP A 94 -16.75 -11.26 0.75
N ALA A 95 -15.97 -11.77 -0.21
CA ALA A 95 -15.65 -13.19 -0.29
C ALA A 95 -14.81 -13.70 0.92
N MET A 96 -14.00 -12.84 1.54
CA MET A 96 -13.29 -13.15 2.78
C MET A 96 -14.23 -13.02 3.98
N ARG A 97 -15.02 -11.94 4.04
CA ARG A 97 -16.00 -11.69 5.10
C ARG A 97 -17.01 -12.83 5.24
N ALA A 98 -17.42 -13.42 4.11
CA ALA A 98 -18.35 -14.54 4.09
C ALA A 98 -17.79 -15.83 4.76
N LEU A 99 -16.49 -15.90 5.03
CA LEU A 99 -15.86 -17.03 5.72
C LEU A 99 -15.84 -16.88 7.26
N ASP A 100 -16.29 -15.74 7.82
CA ASP A 100 -16.18 -15.46 9.26
C ASP A 100 -16.81 -16.54 10.12
N GLN A 101 -18.07 -16.89 9.86
CA GLN A 101 -18.78 -17.91 10.63
C GLN A 101 -18.09 -19.28 10.54
N ALA A 102 -17.71 -19.70 9.35
CA ALA A 102 -17.03 -20.98 9.15
C ALA A 102 -15.65 -21.03 9.84
N ALA A 103 -14.91 -19.91 9.84
CA ALA A 103 -13.65 -19.79 10.54
C ALA A 103 -13.83 -19.87 12.06
N ARG A 104 -14.87 -19.22 12.63
CA ARG A 104 -15.22 -19.33 14.05
C ARG A 104 -15.58 -20.77 14.45
N GLU A 105 -16.40 -21.44 13.65
CA GLU A 105 -16.80 -22.83 13.87
C GLU A 105 -15.62 -23.80 13.80
N ALA A 106 -14.66 -23.53 12.89
CA ALA A 106 -13.41 -24.29 12.78
C ALA A 106 -12.36 -23.95 13.87
N GLY A 107 -12.61 -22.92 14.67
CA GLY A 107 -11.68 -22.46 15.70
C GLY A 107 -10.39 -21.84 15.14
N VAL A 108 -10.44 -21.24 13.95
CA VAL A 108 -9.27 -20.65 13.30
C VAL A 108 -9.43 -19.13 13.13
N ILE A 109 -8.30 -18.43 13.10
CA ILE A 109 -8.23 -17.02 12.75
C ILE A 109 -7.84 -16.85 11.28
N LEU A 110 -8.55 -15.96 10.60
CA LEU A 110 -8.17 -15.41 9.30
C LEU A 110 -7.80 -13.94 9.51
N LEU A 111 -6.53 -13.67 9.86
CA LEU A 111 -6.04 -12.33 10.16
C LEU A 111 -5.70 -11.61 8.85
N ASN A 112 -6.45 -10.56 8.57
CA ASN A 112 -6.33 -9.73 7.38
C ASN A 112 -5.81 -8.33 7.75
N GLU A 113 -5.48 -7.54 6.73
CA GLU A 113 -5.12 -6.13 6.89
C GLU A 113 -3.95 -5.91 7.86
N ILE A 114 -2.99 -6.84 7.94
CA ILE A 114 -1.85 -6.75 8.83
C ILE A 114 -0.55 -6.47 8.04
N GLY A 115 -0.58 -5.36 7.29
CA GLY A 115 0.56 -4.75 6.58
C GLY A 115 0.87 -3.37 7.13
N VAL A 116 1.03 -2.37 6.24
CA VAL A 116 1.26 -0.98 6.63
C VAL A 116 0.00 -0.12 6.45
N ASP A 117 -0.60 -0.14 5.29
CA ASP A 117 -1.86 0.47 4.89
C ASP A 117 -2.52 -0.46 3.83
N PRO A 118 -3.33 -1.39 4.33
CA PRO A 118 -3.85 -1.54 5.70
C PRO A 118 -2.92 -2.31 6.66
N GLY A 119 -2.92 -1.91 7.94
CA GLY A 119 -2.28 -2.64 9.03
C GLY A 119 -1.71 -1.75 10.13
N ILE A 120 -0.49 -1.25 9.99
CA ILE A 120 0.10 -0.34 10.98
C ILE A 120 -0.77 0.91 11.14
N ASP A 121 -1.40 1.39 10.07
CA ASP A 121 -2.36 2.49 10.10
C ASP A 121 -3.54 2.23 11.06
N HIS A 122 -4.12 1.02 11.00
CA HIS A 122 -5.18 0.62 11.94
C HIS A 122 -4.67 0.57 13.37
N MET A 123 -3.56 -0.14 13.58
CA MET A 123 -3.01 -0.42 14.90
C MET A 123 -2.67 0.87 15.66
N THR A 124 -2.00 1.79 14.98
CA THR A 124 -1.59 3.07 15.59
C THR A 124 -2.75 4.03 15.75
N ALA A 125 -3.72 4.05 14.83
CA ALA A 125 -4.95 4.81 15.01
C ALA A 125 -5.74 4.31 16.22
N MET A 126 -5.93 2.99 16.34
CA MET A 126 -6.70 2.40 17.44
C MET A 126 -6.03 2.61 18.79
N ARG A 127 -4.70 2.54 18.89
CA ARG A 127 -3.97 2.84 20.12
C ARG A 127 -4.25 4.26 20.62
N VAL A 128 -4.30 5.25 19.71
CA VAL A 128 -4.63 6.63 20.08
C VAL A 128 -6.11 6.77 20.43
N ILE A 129 -7.01 6.20 19.63
CA ILE A 129 -8.46 6.27 19.83
C ILE A 129 -8.85 5.68 21.19
N HIS A 130 -8.40 4.45 21.49
CA HIS A 130 -8.71 3.81 22.76
C HIS A 130 -8.16 4.61 23.94
N ARG A 131 -6.92 5.11 23.86
CA ARG A 131 -6.34 5.95 24.92
C ARG A 131 -7.17 7.24 25.15
N VAL A 132 -7.68 7.88 24.11
CA VAL A 132 -8.55 9.06 24.22
C VAL A 132 -9.87 8.67 24.90
N GLN A 133 -10.49 7.58 24.46
CA GLN A 133 -11.76 7.08 25.03
C GLN A 133 -11.61 6.66 26.50
N GLU A 134 -10.56 5.96 26.85
CA GLU A 134 -10.22 5.60 28.24
C GLU A 134 -10.00 6.85 29.13
N GLY A 135 -9.48 7.93 28.55
CA GLY A 135 -9.33 9.22 29.21
C GLY A 135 -10.63 10.02 29.29
N GLY A 136 -11.79 9.49 28.83
CA GLY A 136 -13.09 10.16 28.84
C GLY A 136 -13.23 11.19 27.71
N GLY A 137 -12.37 11.13 26.68
CA GLY A 137 -12.46 11.96 25.49
C GLY A 137 -13.17 11.26 24.34
N GLU A 138 -13.52 12.03 23.32
CA GLU A 138 -14.16 11.56 22.08
C GLU A 138 -13.37 12.08 20.87
N ILE A 139 -13.16 11.22 19.86
CA ILE A 139 -12.54 11.64 18.60
C ILE A 139 -13.59 12.28 17.70
N THR A 140 -13.45 13.58 17.45
CA THR A 140 -14.36 14.33 16.58
C THR A 140 -13.82 14.57 15.17
N SER A 141 -12.50 14.38 14.97
CA SER A 141 -11.86 14.43 13.65
C SER A 141 -10.72 13.43 13.58
N PHE A 142 -10.66 12.69 12.47
CA PHE A 142 -9.57 11.79 12.14
C PHE A 142 -9.15 11.95 10.69
N SER A 143 -7.86 12.18 10.48
CA SER A 143 -7.24 12.16 9.16
C SER A 143 -5.98 11.29 9.19
N SER A 144 -5.84 10.41 8.21
CA SER A 144 -4.68 9.52 8.05
C SER A 144 -4.07 9.69 6.68
N TYR A 145 -2.75 9.77 6.62
CA TYR A 145 -1.98 9.89 5.39
C TYR A 145 -0.90 8.83 5.36
N CYS A 146 -0.78 8.11 4.24
CA CYS A 146 0.26 7.13 4.02
C CYS A 146 0.96 7.35 2.67
N GLY A 147 2.29 7.28 2.64
CA GLY A 147 3.06 7.39 1.41
C GLY A 147 4.36 6.60 1.44
N GLY A 148 4.53 5.70 0.46
CA GLY A 148 5.83 5.12 0.13
C GLY A 148 6.49 5.99 -0.93
N LEU A 149 7.65 6.55 -0.62
CA LEU A 149 8.34 7.60 -1.35
C LEU A 149 9.85 7.30 -1.42
N PRO A 150 10.60 7.88 -2.37
CA PRO A 150 12.05 7.91 -2.23
C PRO A 150 12.45 8.75 -1.01
N ALA A 151 13.47 8.30 -0.27
CA ALA A 151 14.10 9.13 0.75
C ALA A 151 14.60 10.47 0.13
N PRO A 152 14.77 11.55 0.91
CA PRO A 152 15.13 12.84 0.34
C PRO A 152 16.35 12.82 -0.58
N GLU A 153 17.39 12.07 -0.23
CA GLU A 153 18.62 11.91 -1.04
C GLU A 153 18.41 11.04 -2.28
N ALA A 154 17.41 10.18 -2.29
CA ALA A 154 17.04 9.31 -3.40
C ALA A 154 15.97 9.91 -4.32
N ASN A 155 15.44 11.09 -3.97
CA ASN A 155 14.42 11.79 -4.74
C ASN A 155 15.05 12.53 -5.94
N THR A 156 15.52 11.78 -6.93
CA THR A 156 16.37 12.25 -8.03
C THR A 156 15.68 12.39 -9.37
N ASN A 157 14.35 12.22 -9.45
CA ASN A 157 13.59 12.39 -10.68
C ASN A 157 12.45 13.42 -10.52
N PRO A 158 11.96 14.03 -11.62
CA PRO A 158 11.02 15.14 -11.54
C PRO A 158 9.61 14.75 -11.08
N PHE A 159 9.25 13.45 -11.08
CA PHE A 159 8.01 12.95 -10.49
C PHE A 159 8.08 12.85 -8.97
N GLY A 160 9.28 12.87 -8.39
CA GLY A 160 9.45 12.66 -6.97
C GLY A 160 8.99 11.27 -6.52
N TYR A 161 9.07 10.26 -7.38
CA TYR A 161 8.57 8.92 -7.11
C TYR A 161 9.49 7.83 -7.66
N LYS A 162 9.63 6.74 -6.91
CA LYS A 162 10.27 5.48 -7.34
C LYS A 162 9.46 4.30 -6.81
N PHE A 163 9.46 3.20 -7.55
CA PHE A 163 8.63 2.04 -7.21
C PHE A 163 9.31 1.12 -6.20
N SER A 164 8.74 1.00 -5.01
CA SER A 164 9.11 0.02 -3.97
C SER A 164 8.08 -1.12 -3.82
N TRP A 165 6.94 -1.04 -4.51
CA TRP A 165 5.89 -2.06 -4.52
C TRP A 165 5.25 -2.17 -5.90
N SER A 166 4.06 -2.77 -6.04
CA SER A 166 3.38 -3.09 -7.32
C SER A 166 3.19 -1.85 -8.22
N PRO A 167 3.94 -1.72 -9.32
CA PRO A 167 3.86 -0.53 -10.19
C PRO A 167 2.46 -0.34 -10.81
N LYS A 168 1.89 -1.41 -11.36
CA LYS A 168 0.53 -1.37 -11.92
C LYS A 168 -0.50 -1.03 -10.82
N GLY A 169 -0.28 -1.50 -9.58
CA GLY A 169 -1.13 -1.18 -8.44
C GLY A 169 -1.13 0.31 -8.10
N VAL A 170 0.02 0.99 -8.20
CA VAL A 170 0.14 2.45 -8.01
C VAL A 170 -0.68 3.20 -9.05
N LEU A 171 -0.57 2.80 -10.33
CA LEU A 171 -1.29 3.46 -11.43
C LEU A 171 -2.80 3.24 -11.34
N LEU A 172 -3.25 2.00 -11.06
CA LEU A 172 -4.67 1.69 -10.89
C LEU A 172 -5.29 2.40 -9.70
N ALA A 173 -4.53 2.64 -8.62
CA ALA A 173 -5.02 3.41 -7.48
C ALA A 173 -5.42 4.84 -7.87
N GLY A 174 -4.79 5.42 -8.90
CA GLY A 174 -5.12 6.74 -9.44
C GLY A 174 -6.44 6.82 -10.20
N LYS A 175 -7.14 5.69 -10.40
CA LYS A 175 -8.48 5.62 -11.04
C LYS A 175 -9.60 5.38 -10.03
N ASN A 176 -9.28 5.16 -8.77
CA ASN A 176 -10.29 4.85 -7.76
C ASN A 176 -11.09 6.11 -7.40
N ALA A 177 -12.42 5.96 -7.35
CA ALA A 177 -13.24 6.94 -6.68
C ALA A 177 -12.87 7.02 -5.19
N ALA A 178 -13.12 8.17 -4.59
CA ALA A 178 -12.90 8.38 -3.17
C ALA A 178 -14.16 8.92 -2.48
N ARG A 179 -14.33 8.56 -1.19
CA ARG A 179 -15.43 9.04 -0.37
C ARG A 179 -14.94 9.24 1.06
N PHE A 180 -15.20 10.40 1.62
CA PHE A 180 -14.77 10.73 2.97
C PHE A 180 -15.75 11.73 3.62
N LEU A 181 -15.66 11.87 4.95
CA LEU A 181 -16.41 12.86 5.71
C LEU A 181 -15.49 14.06 6.01
N LYS A 182 -15.97 15.26 5.78
CA LYS A 182 -15.29 16.50 6.16
C LYS A 182 -16.30 17.47 6.76
N ASP A 183 -16.07 17.88 8.00
CA ASP A 183 -16.91 18.83 8.75
C ASP A 183 -18.40 18.46 8.76
N GLY A 184 -18.68 17.15 8.85
CA GLY A 184 -20.05 16.61 8.85
C GLY A 184 -20.66 16.44 7.46
N GLN A 185 -19.94 16.73 6.39
CA GLN A 185 -20.40 16.57 5.01
C GLN A 185 -19.70 15.42 4.31
N VAL A 186 -20.47 14.55 3.66
CA VAL A 186 -19.92 13.47 2.83
C VAL A 186 -19.46 14.04 1.51
N ILE A 187 -18.18 13.89 1.22
CA ILE A 187 -17.56 14.27 -0.04
C ILE A 187 -17.37 13.00 -0.88
N ASN A 188 -17.87 13.04 -2.11
CA ASN A 188 -17.68 11.97 -3.10
C ASN A 188 -16.88 12.53 -4.25
N ILE A 189 -15.80 11.84 -4.63
CA ILE A 189 -14.91 12.23 -5.72
C ILE A 189 -14.89 11.08 -6.72
N PRO A 190 -15.35 11.33 -7.97
CA PRO A 190 -15.18 10.37 -9.06
C PRO A 190 -13.70 10.07 -9.34
N GLY A 191 -13.40 8.88 -9.83
CA GLY A 191 -12.01 8.48 -10.07
C GLY A 191 -11.26 9.37 -11.07
N GLU A 192 -11.94 9.89 -12.06
CA GLU A 192 -11.42 10.83 -13.05
C GLU A 192 -11.06 12.21 -12.49
N GLU A 193 -11.64 12.58 -11.35
CA GLU A 193 -11.39 13.85 -10.65
C GLU A 193 -10.42 13.69 -9.46
N LEU A 194 -9.95 12.47 -9.17
CA LEU A 194 -9.19 12.18 -7.97
C LEU A 194 -8.01 13.13 -7.76
N PHE A 195 -7.25 13.37 -8.82
CA PHE A 195 -6.05 14.21 -8.78
C PHE A 195 -6.33 15.73 -8.86
N ASP A 196 -7.58 16.15 -8.91
CA ASP A 196 -7.98 17.56 -8.73
C ASP A 196 -8.17 17.91 -7.25
N HIS A 197 -8.30 16.90 -6.41
CA HIS A 197 -8.62 17.02 -4.98
C HIS A 197 -7.41 16.65 -4.14
N TYR A 198 -6.44 17.54 -4.02
CA TYR A 198 -5.27 17.38 -3.15
C TYR A 198 -4.96 18.68 -2.43
N TRP A 199 -4.19 18.58 -1.36
CA TRP A 199 -3.71 19.71 -0.59
C TRP A 199 -2.29 19.48 -0.07
N THR A 200 -1.63 20.56 0.34
CA THR A 200 -0.29 20.49 0.91
C THR A 200 -0.34 19.92 2.32
N VAL A 201 0.50 18.93 2.58
CA VAL A 201 0.72 18.33 3.89
C VAL A 201 2.20 18.52 4.27
N PRO A 202 2.52 19.50 5.15
CA PRO A 202 3.89 19.70 5.60
C PRO A 202 4.27 18.65 6.64
N ILE A 203 5.42 18.02 6.45
CA ILE A 203 5.95 16.98 7.35
C ILE A 203 7.41 17.28 7.63
N GLU A 204 7.80 17.27 8.92
CA GLU A 204 9.19 17.39 9.31
C GLU A 204 9.92 16.06 9.14
N ILE A 205 11.00 16.07 8.37
CA ILE A 205 11.87 14.94 8.10
C ILE A 205 13.31 15.35 8.37
N GLU A 206 13.97 14.70 9.32
CA GLU A 206 15.37 15.00 9.71
C GLU A 206 15.61 16.50 9.97
N GLY A 207 14.68 17.16 10.66
CA GLY A 207 14.76 18.59 11.04
C GLY A 207 14.43 19.56 9.90
N LYS A 208 13.90 19.10 8.78
CA LYS A 208 13.44 19.92 7.65
C LYS A 208 11.97 19.68 7.37
N VAL A 209 11.20 20.74 7.23
CA VAL A 209 9.81 20.65 6.77
C VAL A 209 9.79 20.48 5.26
N ILE A 210 9.18 19.40 4.79
CA ILE A 210 9.00 19.06 3.38
C ILE A 210 7.50 19.06 3.10
N ASP A 211 7.09 19.72 2.02
CA ASP A 211 5.71 19.72 1.57
C ASP A 211 5.43 18.51 0.69
N PHE A 212 4.32 17.82 0.99
CA PHE A 212 3.79 16.73 0.19
C PHE A 212 2.40 17.07 -0.32
N GLU A 213 1.97 16.40 -1.38
CA GLU A 213 0.58 16.37 -1.84
C GLU A 213 -0.15 15.22 -1.15
N GLY A 214 -1.21 15.55 -0.38
CA GLY A 214 -2.14 14.59 0.20
C GLY A 214 -3.42 14.55 -0.62
N TYR A 215 -3.83 13.39 -1.11
CA TYR A 215 -5.08 13.22 -1.86
C TYR A 215 -5.90 12.03 -1.34
N PRO A 216 -7.25 12.04 -1.52
CA PRO A 216 -8.12 11.01 -0.96
C PRO A 216 -7.80 9.60 -1.45
N ASN A 217 -7.95 8.61 -0.57
CA ASN A 217 -7.73 7.20 -0.88
C ASN A 217 -8.99 6.38 -0.61
N ARG A 218 -9.71 5.99 -1.66
CA ARG A 218 -10.88 5.09 -1.61
C ARG A 218 -12.00 5.60 -0.69
N ASP A 219 -12.81 4.69 -0.13
CA ASP A 219 -13.89 4.99 0.79
C ASP A 219 -13.38 4.93 2.24
N SER A 220 -13.39 6.09 2.91
CA SER A 220 -12.98 6.22 4.31
C SER A 220 -14.13 6.00 5.30
N LEU A 221 -15.39 6.09 4.88
CA LEU A 221 -16.55 6.09 5.79
C LEU A 221 -16.74 4.79 6.57
N PRO A 222 -16.51 3.58 6.00
CA PRO A 222 -16.68 2.34 6.76
C PRO A 222 -15.78 2.25 8.00
N TYR A 223 -14.67 2.99 8.02
CA TYR A 223 -13.75 2.98 9.16
C TYR A 223 -14.29 3.74 10.37
N MET A 224 -15.34 4.56 10.22
CA MET A 224 -16.00 5.19 11.38
C MET A 224 -16.59 4.14 12.33
N GLU A 225 -17.26 3.13 11.78
CA GLU A 225 -17.77 1.99 12.55
C GLU A 225 -16.63 1.09 13.03
N THR A 226 -15.68 0.78 12.15
CA THR A 226 -14.53 -0.09 12.45
C THR A 226 -13.70 0.43 13.61
N TYR A 227 -13.54 1.75 13.72
CA TYR A 227 -12.73 2.40 14.77
C TYR A 227 -13.56 2.86 15.97
N GLY A 228 -14.90 2.70 15.93
CA GLY A 228 -15.76 3.14 17.01
C GLY A 228 -15.80 4.67 17.21
N ILE A 229 -15.67 5.45 16.11
CA ILE A 229 -15.70 6.92 16.09
C ILE A 229 -16.86 7.44 15.23
N THR A 230 -18.04 6.87 15.39
CA THR A 230 -19.23 7.17 14.56
C THR A 230 -19.75 8.59 14.72
N SER A 231 -19.38 9.27 15.80
CA SER A 231 -19.70 10.69 16.07
C SER A 231 -18.73 11.67 15.41
N ALA A 232 -17.62 11.19 14.84
CA ALA A 232 -16.65 12.05 14.20
C ALA A 232 -17.26 12.84 13.04
N ARG A 233 -16.90 14.11 12.96
CA ARG A 233 -17.33 15.04 11.90
C ARG A 233 -16.39 15.05 10.70
N THR A 234 -15.16 14.53 10.89
CA THR A 234 -14.19 14.32 9.82
C THR A 234 -13.62 12.91 9.92
N MET A 235 -13.67 12.19 8.81
CA MET A 235 -13.07 10.87 8.63
C MET A 235 -12.43 10.80 7.27
N PHE A 236 -11.11 10.87 7.24
CA PHE A 236 -10.32 10.96 6.02
C PHE A 236 -9.15 9.97 6.02
N ARG A 237 -8.95 9.30 4.89
CA ARG A 237 -7.74 8.53 4.58
C ARG A 237 -7.20 8.98 3.24
N GLY A 238 -5.91 9.27 3.16
CA GLY A 238 -5.26 9.82 1.99
C GLY A 238 -3.91 9.21 1.70
N THR A 239 -3.46 9.45 0.48
CA THR A 239 -2.15 9.06 -0.02
C THR A 239 -1.24 10.28 -0.10
N LEU A 240 0.02 10.14 0.34
CA LEU A 240 1.05 11.16 0.19
C LEU A 240 1.89 10.93 -1.07
N ARG A 241 2.19 12.04 -1.76
CA ARG A 241 3.16 12.07 -2.87
C ARG A 241 3.98 13.36 -2.81
N ASN A 242 5.13 13.37 -3.48
CA ASN A 242 5.89 14.61 -3.65
C ASN A 242 5.14 15.60 -4.55
N VAL A 243 5.36 16.89 -4.31
CA VAL A 243 4.71 17.99 -5.04
C VAL A 243 4.89 17.85 -6.56
N GLY A 244 3.80 18.01 -7.30
CA GLY A 244 3.72 17.90 -8.76
C GLY A 244 3.30 16.52 -9.27
N TRP A 245 3.12 15.54 -8.39
CA TRP A 245 2.58 14.23 -8.74
C TRP A 245 1.14 14.32 -9.25
N CYS A 246 0.23 14.92 -8.48
CA CYS A 246 -1.19 14.95 -8.81
C CYS A 246 -1.45 15.66 -10.13
N ALA A 247 -0.87 16.84 -10.35
CA ALA A 247 -1.02 17.57 -11.60
C ALA A 247 -0.51 16.77 -12.83
N THR A 248 0.62 16.05 -12.68
CA THR A 248 1.18 15.24 -13.77
C THR A 248 0.33 14.00 -14.04
N MET A 249 -0.07 13.27 -12.98
CA MET A 249 -0.87 12.05 -13.12
C MET A 249 -2.27 12.32 -13.65
N LYS A 250 -2.87 13.47 -13.33
CA LYS A 250 -4.11 13.90 -13.97
C LYS A 250 -3.96 13.97 -15.48
N LYS A 251 -2.92 14.61 -15.98
CA LYS A 251 -2.68 14.75 -17.43
C LYS A 251 -2.32 13.42 -18.10
N ILE A 252 -1.65 12.54 -17.40
CA ILE A 252 -1.43 11.14 -17.83
C ILE A 252 -2.76 10.39 -17.96
N ALA A 253 -3.68 10.57 -17.02
CA ALA A 253 -5.02 9.99 -17.09
C ALA A 253 -5.86 10.55 -18.23
N GLU A 254 -5.84 11.88 -18.44
CA GLU A 254 -6.51 12.57 -19.54
C GLU A 254 -6.00 12.12 -20.93
N LEU A 255 -4.72 11.74 -21.03
CA LEU A 255 -4.17 11.12 -22.24
C LEU A 255 -4.68 9.69 -22.50
N GLY A 256 -5.42 9.09 -21.57
CA GLY A 256 -5.86 7.70 -21.66
C GLY A 256 -4.76 6.68 -21.35
N LEU A 257 -3.62 7.09 -20.77
CA LEU A 257 -2.51 6.18 -20.45
C LEU A 257 -2.79 5.26 -19.26
N LEU A 258 -3.89 5.47 -18.53
CA LEU A 258 -4.37 4.57 -17.48
C LEU A 258 -5.46 3.59 -17.98
N ASP A 259 -5.74 3.55 -19.29
CA ASP A 259 -6.71 2.62 -19.87
C ASP A 259 -6.16 1.19 -19.87
N GLU A 260 -7.02 0.23 -19.48
CA GLU A 260 -6.73 -1.21 -19.39
C GLU A 260 -7.19 -1.98 -20.64
N THR A 261 -7.79 -1.28 -21.62
CA THR A 261 -8.26 -1.90 -22.87
C THR A 261 -7.07 -2.29 -23.75
N GLU A 262 -6.97 -3.57 -24.10
CA GLU A 262 -5.92 -4.05 -24.98
C GLU A 262 -5.98 -3.41 -26.37
N ARG A 263 -4.81 -3.06 -26.90
CA ARG A 263 -4.62 -2.52 -28.27
C ARG A 263 -3.67 -3.43 -29.04
N ASP A 264 -4.02 -3.72 -30.28
CA ASP A 264 -3.21 -4.48 -31.24
C ASP A 264 -2.59 -3.58 -32.34
N ASP A 265 -2.91 -2.27 -32.33
CA ASP A 265 -2.49 -1.27 -33.29
C ASP A 265 -1.22 -0.48 -32.83
N ILE A 266 -0.44 -1.03 -31.93
CA ILE A 266 0.74 -0.39 -31.32
C ILE A 266 2.07 -1.01 -31.76
N ALA A 267 2.02 -2.13 -32.48
CA ALA A 267 3.22 -2.85 -32.90
C ALA A 267 4.15 -1.96 -33.76
N GLY A 268 5.42 -1.90 -33.38
CA GLY A 268 6.44 -1.14 -34.10
C GLY A 268 6.40 0.37 -33.93
N LEU A 269 5.49 0.90 -33.10
CA LEU A 269 5.43 2.34 -32.81
C LEU A 269 6.53 2.76 -31.84
N THR A 270 6.94 4.04 -31.95
CA THR A 270 7.69 4.74 -30.91
C THR A 270 6.75 5.42 -29.92
N PHE A 271 7.27 5.89 -28.77
CA PHE A 271 6.48 6.67 -27.81
C PHE A 271 5.91 7.93 -28.45
N ALA A 272 6.67 8.66 -29.25
CA ALA A 272 6.19 9.84 -29.98
C ALA A 272 5.02 9.49 -30.91
N GLN A 273 5.16 8.42 -31.70
CA GLN A 273 4.09 7.96 -32.59
C GLN A 273 2.84 7.50 -31.84
N PHE A 274 3.01 6.82 -30.73
CA PHE A 274 1.91 6.40 -29.86
C PHE A 274 1.19 7.60 -29.25
N THR A 275 1.94 8.56 -28.70
CA THR A 275 1.37 9.80 -28.14
C THR A 275 0.65 10.61 -29.23
N ALA A 276 1.25 10.77 -30.41
CA ALA A 276 0.61 11.42 -31.55
C ALA A 276 -0.72 10.76 -31.92
N LYS A 277 -0.77 9.42 -31.91
CA LYS A 277 -1.98 8.65 -32.19
C LYS A 277 -3.07 8.86 -31.12
N LEU A 278 -2.71 8.96 -29.85
CA LEU A 278 -3.66 9.20 -28.75
C LEU A 278 -4.38 10.57 -28.90
N ILE A 279 -3.65 11.59 -29.36
CA ILE A 279 -4.21 12.96 -29.49
C ILE A 279 -4.56 13.36 -30.93
N ASN A 280 -4.41 12.45 -31.91
CA ASN A 280 -4.59 12.70 -33.34
C ASN A 280 -3.68 13.84 -33.86
N SER A 281 -2.45 13.95 -33.40
CA SER A 281 -1.47 14.94 -33.83
C SER A 281 -0.92 14.57 -35.21
N THR A 282 -0.79 15.58 -36.07
CA THR A 282 -0.18 15.49 -37.43
C THR A 282 0.93 16.53 -37.65
N GLY A 283 1.23 17.31 -36.60
CA GLY A 283 2.17 18.43 -36.67
C GLY A 283 3.28 18.37 -35.63
N ASP A 284 3.52 19.49 -34.96
CA ASP A 284 4.46 19.58 -33.84
C ASP A 284 3.85 18.91 -32.62
N LEU A 285 4.31 17.70 -32.32
CA LEU A 285 3.77 16.86 -31.24
C LEU A 285 3.80 17.55 -29.88
N ARG A 286 4.88 18.28 -29.53
CA ARG A 286 4.99 18.99 -28.26
C ARG A 286 3.92 20.07 -28.10
N ARG A 287 3.74 20.87 -29.15
CA ARG A 287 2.74 21.92 -29.19
C ARG A 287 1.32 21.35 -29.16
N ASP A 288 1.09 20.31 -29.94
CA ASP A 288 -0.23 19.68 -30.05
C ASP A 288 -0.60 18.99 -28.73
N LEU A 289 0.37 18.37 -28.04
CA LEU A 289 0.19 17.77 -26.72
C LEU A 289 -0.14 18.81 -25.66
N ALA A 290 0.57 19.95 -25.65
CA ALA A 290 0.28 21.05 -24.72
C ALA A 290 -1.14 21.61 -24.94
N ALA A 291 -1.54 21.78 -26.19
CA ALA A 291 -2.88 22.25 -26.56
C ALA A 291 -3.96 21.22 -26.15
N TYR A 292 -3.75 19.94 -26.44
CA TYR A 292 -4.68 18.86 -26.08
C TYR A 292 -4.91 18.79 -24.58
N LEU A 293 -3.85 18.85 -23.79
CA LEU A 293 -3.90 18.79 -22.34
C LEU A 293 -4.25 20.13 -21.67
N GLN A 294 -4.37 21.22 -22.46
CA GLN A 294 -4.63 22.57 -21.96
C GLN A 294 -3.63 22.99 -20.89
N ILE A 295 -2.34 22.76 -21.13
CA ILE A 295 -1.24 23.15 -20.25
C ILE A 295 -0.28 24.12 -20.94
N ASP A 296 0.45 24.88 -20.12
CA ASP A 296 1.57 25.69 -20.61
C ASP A 296 2.67 24.74 -21.15
N PRO A 297 3.15 24.95 -22.39
CA PRO A 297 4.26 24.18 -22.95
C PRO A 297 5.52 24.18 -22.07
N ASP A 298 5.75 25.21 -21.27
CA ASP A 298 6.90 25.33 -20.37
C ASP A 298 6.59 24.90 -18.93
N SER A 299 5.41 24.30 -18.71
CA SER A 299 5.00 23.82 -17.40
C SER A 299 5.85 22.63 -16.90
N ARG A 300 5.87 22.47 -15.58
CA ARG A 300 6.45 21.27 -14.94
C ARG A 300 5.81 19.97 -15.46
N VAL A 301 4.51 19.98 -15.71
CA VAL A 301 3.80 18.81 -16.26
C VAL A 301 4.39 18.43 -17.61
N MET A 302 4.55 19.38 -18.53
CA MET A 302 5.16 19.09 -19.83
C MET A 302 6.58 18.55 -19.68
N SER A 303 7.39 19.17 -18.83
CA SER A 303 8.76 18.69 -18.52
C SER A 303 8.75 17.24 -17.99
N ASN A 304 7.77 16.88 -17.17
CA ASN A 304 7.62 15.52 -16.63
C ASN A 304 7.26 14.52 -17.74
N LEU A 305 6.35 14.89 -18.65
CA LEU A 305 5.95 14.03 -19.78
C LEU A 305 7.12 13.82 -20.77
N GLU A 306 7.91 14.88 -21.03
CA GLU A 306 9.14 14.81 -21.82
C GLU A 306 10.21 13.93 -21.13
N TRP A 307 10.45 14.14 -19.83
CA TRP A 307 11.38 13.32 -19.07
C TRP A 307 10.98 11.84 -19.07
N LEU A 308 9.68 11.56 -18.96
CA LEU A 308 9.16 10.19 -19.05
C LEU A 308 9.40 9.58 -20.44
N GLY A 309 9.61 10.43 -21.46
CA GLY A 309 9.93 10.03 -22.83
C GLY A 309 8.70 9.81 -23.70
N LEU A 310 7.56 10.41 -23.36
CA LEU A 310 6.34 10.29 -24.16
C LEU A 310 6.47 10.94 -25.56
N LEU A 311 7.45 11.81 -25.73
CA LEU A 311 7.78 12.47 -27.01
C LEU A 311 9.03 11.88 -27.67
N SER A 312 9.58 10.77 -27.15
CA SER A 312 10.82 10.19 -27.68
C SER A 312 10.58 9.22 -28.84
N ASP A 313 11.60 9.05 -29.67
CA ASP A 313 11.62 8.03 -30.72
C ASP A 313 12.02 6.64 -30.19
N ASP A 314 12.09 6.47 -28.87
CA ASP A 314 12.28 5.14 -28.27
C ASP A 314 11.14 4.20 -28.68
N PRO A 315 11.41 2.94 -29.04
CA PRO A 315 10.38 1.99 -29.38
C PRO A 315 9.49 1.66 -28.16
N LEU A 316 8.23 1.40 -28.40
CA LEU A 316 7.34 0.90 -27.34
C LEU A 316 7.84 -0.45 -26.81
N PRO A 317 7.72 -0.70 -25.49
CA PRO A 317 8.19 -1.93 -24.87
C PRO A 317 7.35 -3.17 -25.20
N LEU A 318 6.16 -2.96 -25.78
CA LEU A 318 5.17 -3.98 -26.08
C LEU A 318 4.72 -3.91 -27.53
N GLN A 319 4.48 -5.06 -28.15
CA GLN A 319 3.91 -5.16 -29.51
C GLN A 319 2.37 -5.20 -29.48
N LYS A 320 1.79 -5.59 -28.37
CA LYS A 320 0.36 -5.63 -28.05
C LYS A 320 0.19 -5.42 -26.55
N GLY A 321 -0.86 -4.75 -26.11
CA GLY A 321 -1.17 -4.53 -24.69
C GLY A 321 -1.98 -3.26 -24.46
N ALA A 322 -2.33 -3.02 -23.20
CA ALA A 322 -3.06 -1.83 -22.81
C ALA A 322 -2.12 -0.61 -22.62
N PRO A 323 -2.63 0.63 -22.80
CA PRO A 323 -1.87 1.84 -22.50
C PRO A 323 -1.22 1.85 -21.12
N ILE A 324 -1.93 1.37 -20.09
CA ILE A 324 -1.41 1.26 -18.73
C ILE A 324 -0.20 0.32 -18.63
N ASP A 325 -0.13 -0.72 -19.45
CA ASP A 325 1.00 -1.66 -19.43
C ASP A 325 2.24 -1.04 -20.08
N ILE A 326 2.05 -0.25 -21.16
CA ILE A 326 3.11 0.56 -21.80
C ILE A 326 3.65 1.58 -20.80
N LEU A 327 2.76 2.35 -20.16
CA LEU A 327 3.12 3.33 -19.13
C LEU A 327 3.85 2.67 -17.97
N THR A 328 3.33 1.53 -17.45
CA THR A 328 3.95 0.78 -16.36
C THR A 328 5.39 0.37 -16.69
N ALA A 329 5.61 -0.16 -17.89
CA ALA A 329 6.95 -0.57 -18.33
C ALA A 329 7.90 0.63 -18.42
N ARG A 330 7.45 1.76 -18.98
CA ARG A 330 8.26 2.98 -19.11
C ARG A 330 8.58 3.61 -17.76
N MET A 331 7.59 3.72 -16.86
CA MET A 331 7.81 4.23 -15.52
C MET A 331 8.76 3.32 -14.72
N LEU A 332 8.63 1.99 -14.84
CA LEU A 332 9.56 1.06 -14.22
C LEU A 332 11.00 1.22 -14.72
N GLU A 333 11.20 1.51 -15.99
CA GLU A 333 12.51 1.80 -16.54
C GLU A 333 13.14 3.05 -15.92
N LYS A 334 12.34 4.11 -15.79
CA LYS A 334 12.79 5.45 -15.38
C LYS A 334 12.81 5.69 -13.86
N MET A 335 11.99 4.97 -13.11
CA MET A 335 11.73 5.22 -11.69
C MET A 335 12.14 4.05 -10.79
N ARG A 336 13.27 3.44 -11.09
CA ARG A 336 13.87 2.40 -10.24
C ARG A 336 14.76 3.03 -9.18
N TYR A 337 14.85 2.38 -8.04
CA TYR A 337 15.91 2.67 -7.09
C TYR A 337 17.23 2.17 -7.64
N ALA A 338 18.26 3.01 -7.57
CA ALA A 338 19.63 2.58 -7.81
C ALA A 338 20.15 1.76 -6.60
N PRO A 339 21.20 0.93 -6.79
CA PRO A 339 21.80 0.19 -5.68
C PRO A 339 22.23 1.13 -4.54
N GLY A 340 21.79 0.84 -3.32
CA GLY A 340 22.07 1.62 -2.13
C GLY A 340 21.13 2.82 -1.87
N GLU A 341 20.29 3.19 -2.81
CA GLU A 341 19.24 4.19 -2.55
C GLU A 341 18.19 3.63 -1.60
N ARG A 342 17.70 4.52 -0.73
CA ARG A 342 16.64 4.19 0.23
C ARG A 342 15.27 4.67 -0.25
N ASP A 343 14.27 3.89 0.04
CA ASP A 343 12.89 4.37 0.11
C ASP A 343 12.59 4.90 1.52
N MET A 344 11.47 5.57 1.64
CA MET A 344 10.94 6.10 2.88
C MET A 344 9.44 5.80 2.92
N LEU A 345 8.93 5.41 4.08
CA LEU A 345 7.52 5.32 4.32
C LEU A 345 7.10 6.32 5.37
N ILE A 346 6.11 7.13 5.05
CA ILE A 346 5.48 8.09 5.96
C ILE A 346 4.07 7.59 6.26
N LEU A 347 3.74 7.50 7.54
CA LEU A 347 2.37 7.29 8.02
C LEU A 347 2.08 8.36 9.08
N ARG A 348 1.07 9.18 8.83
CA ARG A 348 0.71 10.30 9.71
C ARG A 348 -0.77 10.29 10.00
N HIS A 349 -1.11 10.32 11.29
CA HIS A 349 -2.47 10.50 11.78
C HIS A 349 -2.61 11.86 12.44
N GLU A 350 -3.74 12.50 12.20
CA GLU A 350 -4.15 13.73 12.86
C GLU A 350 -5.53 13.52 13.50
N PHE A 351 -5.63 13.79 14.78
CA PHE A 351 -6.87 13.65 15.53
C PHE A 351 -7.25 14.98 16.18
N ILE A 352 -8.54 15.22 16.28
CA ILE A 352 -9.10 16.17 17.25
C ILE A 352 -9.86 15.34 18.28
N ALA A 353 -9.45 15.46 19.52
CA ALA A 353 -10.03 14.81 20.69
C ALA A 353 -10.72 15.85 21.58
N GLU A 354 -12.00 15.70 21.83
CA GLU A 354 -12.77 16.56 22.73
C GLU A 354 -12.95 15.86 24.08
N TYR A 355 -12.57 16.55 25.13
CA TYR A 355 -12.78 16.16 26.52
C TYR A 355 -13.73 17.16 27.19
N PRO A 356 -14.32 16.83 28.35
CA PRO A 356 -15.22 17.75 29.05
C PRO A 356 -14.62 19.12 29.40
N ASP A 357 -13.29 19.19 29.52
CA ASP A 357 -12.55 20.37 29.98
C ASP A 357 -11.61 20.98 28.93
N ARG A 358 -11.35 20.28 27.82
CA ARG A 358 -10.40 20.73 26.79
C ARG A 358 -10.61 20.02 25.46
N THR A 359 -10.05 20.62 24.42
CA THR A 359 -9.88 20.00 23.10
C THR A 359 -8.39 19.82 22.80
N GLU A 360 -7.98 18.65 22.35
CA GLU A 360 -6.60 18.34 21.99
C GLU A 360 -6.48 18.02 20.48
N LYS A 361 -5.47 18.58 19.84
CA LYS A 361 -4.97 18.09 18.56
C LYS A 361 -3.84 17.10 18.84
N ILE A 362 -3.97 15.88 18.36
CA ILE A 362 -2.96 14.83 18.49
C ILE A 362 -2.45 14.51 17.09
N VAL A 363 -1.13 14.53 16.92
CA VAL A 363 -0.48 14.12 15.67
C VAL A 363 0.47 12.98 15.98
N SER A 364 0.28 11.84 15.30
CA SER A 364 1.13 10.65 15.40
C SER A 364 1.77 10.39 14.05
N THR A 365 3.11 10.35 13.99
CA THR A 365 3.85 10.22 12.73
C THR A 365 4.90 9.12 12.82
N MET A 366 4.90 8.22 11.85
CA MET A 366 5.97 7.28 11.57
C MET A 366 6.70 7.72 10.31
N ILE A 367 8.04 7.75 10.39
CA ILE A 367 8.90 7.87 9.23
C ILE A 367 9.92 6.74 9.32
N ASP A 368 9.79 5.74 8.44
CA ASP A 368 10.74 4.63 8.36
C ASP A 368 11.53 4.72 7.05
N PHE A 369 12.83 4.48 7.13
CA PHE A 369 13.72 4.49 5.97
C PHE A 369 14.16 3.08 5.63
N GLY A 370 14.31 2.81 4.34
CA GLY A 370 14.94 1.60 3.86
C GLY A 370 16.41 1.50 4.27
N ILE A 371 16.94 0.31 4.27
CA ILE A 371 18.33 0.02 4.63
C ILE A 371 19.15 0.02 3.34
N PRO A 372 20.24 0.82 3.22
CA PRO A 372 21.09 0.79 2.04
C PRO A 372 21.60 -0.63 1.74
N TYR A 373 21.42 -1.08 0.50
CA TYR A 373 21.73 -2.45 0.06
C TYR A 373 20.97 -3.56 0.81
N GLY A 374 19.99 -3.22 1.61
CA GLY A 374 19.17 -4.13 2.44
C GLY A 374 17.70 -4.06 2.07
N ASP A 375 16.86 -4.17 3.10
CA ASP A 375 15.43 -4.14 2.96
C ASP A 375 14.91 -2.72 2.71
N THR A 376 13.95 -2.61 1.82
CA THR A 376 13.20 -1.36 1.64
C THR A 376 12.30 -1.11 2.85
N SER A 377 12.03 0.16 3.16
CA SER A 377 11.05 0.55 4.18
C SER A 377 9.69 -0.09 3.87
N MET A 378 9.27 -0.06 2.61
CA MET A 378 8.03 -0.70 2.17
C MET A 378 8.01 -2.20 2.51
N SER A 379 9.09 -2.92 2.26
CA SER A 379 9.14 -4.37 2.54
C SER A 379 9.11 -4.68 4.04
N ARG A 380 9.78 -3.86 4.86
CA ARG A 380 9.79 -3.98 6.32
C ARG A 380 8.42 -3.70 6.92
N THR A 381 7.84 -2.57 6.56
CA THR A 381 6.56 -2.11 7.14
C THR A 381 5.35 -2.92 6.67
N VAL A 382 5.44 -3.60 5.53
CA VAL A 382 4.40 -4.56 5.09
C VAL A 382 4.66 -5.96 5.62
N GLY A 383 5.90 -6.44 5.57
CA GLY A 383 6.24 -7.83 5.87
C GLY A 383 6.33 -8.14 7.37
N LEU A 384 6.92 -7.25 8.15
CA LEU A 384 7.14 -7.49 9.58
C LEU A 384 5.83 -7.60 10.39
N PRO A 385 4.81 -6.73 10.22
CA PRO A 385 3.56 -6.89 10.95
C PRO A 385 2.90 -8.24 10.69
N ALA A 386 2.89 -8.70 9.43
CA ALA A 386 2.34 -10.00 9.07
C ALA A 386 3.14 -11.17 9.68
N ALA A 387 4.46 -11.04 9.73
CA ALA A 387 5.33 -12.04 10.36
C ALA A 387 5.12 -12.11 11.88
N ILE A 388 5.05 -10.94 12.52
CA ILE A 388 4.79 -10.83 13.96
C ILE A 388 3.41 -11.40 14.30
N GLY A 389 2.37 -11.02 13.53
CA GLY A 389 1.02 -11.58 13.71
C GLY A 389 1.00 -13.10 13.56
N ALA A 390 1.69 -13.65 12.56
CA ALA A 390 1.82 -15.08 12.37
C ALA A 390 2.51 -15.77 13.57
N ARG A 391 3.61 -15.19 14.08
CA ARG A 391 4.30 -15.68 15.27
C ARG A 391 3.39 -15.68 16.49
N LEU A 392 2.75 -14.56 16.77
CA LEU A 392 1.89 -14.40 17.94
C LEU A 392 0.67 -15.34 17.93
N ILE A 393 0.14 -15.67 16.75
CA ILE A 393 -0.91 -16.68 16.59
C ILE A 393 -0.36 -18.07 16.89
N LEU A 394 0.80 -18.43 16.36
CA LEU A 394 1.42 -19.75 16.59
C LEU A 394 1.85 -19.94 18.04
N GLU A 395 2.26 -18.88 18.72
CA GLU A 395 2.61 -18.88 20.16
C GLU A 395 1.37 -18.84 21.08
N GLY A 396 0.16 -18.68 20.53
CA GLY A 396 -1.09 -18.59 21.29
C GLY A 396 -1.29 -17.27 22.04
N VAL A 397 -0.51 -16.24 21.72
CA VAL A 397 -0.69 -14.87 22.28
C VAL A 397 -1.92 -14.22 21.66
N ILE A 398 -2.09 -14.31 20.35
CA ILE A 398 -3.33 -13.95 19.67
C ILE A 398 -4.19 -15.20 19.60
N ASN A 399 -5.26 -15.23 20.39
CA ASN A 399 -6.18 -16.37 20.51
C ASN A 399 -7.61 -15.95 20.14
N LEU A 400 -7.75 -15.40 18.94
CA LEU A 400 -9.03 -14.99 18.37
C LEU A 400 -9.40 -15.91 17.21
N THR A 401 -10.69 -15.94 16.86
CA THR A 401 -11.21 -16.75 15.74
C THR A 401 -12.03 -15.91 14.79
N GLY A 402 -12.29 -16.44 13.59
CA GLY A 402 -13.03 -15.73 12.56
C GLY A 402 -12.16 -14.84 11.69
N VAL A 403 -12.79 -13.98 10.91
CA VAL A 403 -12.13 -12.97 10.09
C VAL A 403 -11.80 -11.77 10.96
N GLN A 404 -10.53 -11.51 11.19
CA GLN A 404 -10.04 -10.44 12.04
C GLN A 404 -9.21 -9.43 11.25
N ILE A 405 -9.21 -8.18 11.73
CA ILE A 405 -8.31 -7.10 11.35
C ILE A 405 -7.67 -6.50 12.62
N PRO A 406 -6.53 -5.83 12.55
CA PRO A 406 -5.74 -5.46 13.73
C PRO A 406 -6.26 -4.17 14.41
N VAL A 407 -7.55 -4.17 14.81
CA VAL A 407 -8.21 -3.02 15.47
C VAL A 407 -8.51 -3.25 16.95
N VAL A 408 -8.20 -4.45 17.46
CA VAL A 408 -8.42 -4.81 18.86
C VAL A 408 -7.10 -4.89 19.63
N PRO A 409 -7.08 -4.54 20.94
CA PRO A 409 -5.85 -4.50 21.74
C PRO A 409 -5.07 -5.81 21.73
N GLU A 410 -5.76 -6.96 21.73
CA GLU A 410 -5.17 -8.29 21.71
C GLU A 410 -4.29 -8.53 20.47
N ILE A 411 -4.52 -7.81 19.38
CA ILE A 411 -3.71 -7.88 18.15
C ILE A 411 -2.73 -6.72 18.12
N TYR A 412 -3.22 -5.46 18.21
CA TYR A 412 -2.36 -4.33 17.90
C TYR A 412 -1.29 -4.05 18.97
N GLU A 413 -1.56 -4.28 20.28
CA GLU A 413 -0.59 -3.99 21.31
C GLU A 413 0.69 -4.83 21.18
N PRO A 414 0.62 -6.17 21.14
CA PRO A 414 1.84 -6.98 21.02
C PRO A 414 2.54 -6.82 19.67
N VAL A 415 1.79 -6.54 18.59
CA VAL A 415 2.39 -6.30 17.27
C VAL A 415 3.16 -4.98 17.25
N LEU A 416 2.59 -3.89 17.77
CA LEU A 416 3.25 -2.58 17.84
C LEU A 416 4.48 -2.61 18.75
N GLN A 417 4.39 -3.29 19.89
CA GLN A 417 5.54 -3.44 20.80
C GLN A 417 6.74 -4.12 20.12
N GLU A 418 6.47 -5.14 19.31
CA GLU A 418 7.55 -5.82 18.59
C GLU A 418 8.07 -4.97 17.42
N LEU A 419 7.21 -4.25 16.71
CA LEU A 419 7.63 -3.31 15.66
C LEU A 419 8.53 -2.21 16.21
N GLU A 420 8.22 -1.68 17.40
CA GLU A 420 9.03 -0.68 18.10
C GLU A 420 10.43 -1.25 18.45
N ARG A 421 10.54 -2.51 18.89
CA ARG A 421 11.83 -3.20 19.11
C ARG A 421 12.63 -3.38 17.83
N LEU A 422 11.95 -3.50 16.69
CA LEU A 422 12.57 -3.61 15.37
C LEU A 422 12.87 -2.24 14.72
N GLY A 423 12.66 -1.14 15.48
CA GLY A 423 12.98 0.22 15.06
C GLY A 423 11.90 0.93 14.25
N ILE A 424 10.71 0.32 14.11
CA ILE A 424 9.55 0.96 13.48
C ILE A 424 8.75 1.67 14.58
N THR A 425 8.96 2.98 14.72
CA THR A 425 8.48 3.78 15.85
C THR A 425 7.62 4.95 15.40
N PHE A 426 6.78 5.45 16.32
CA PHE A 426 5.93 6.62 16.13
C PHE A 426 6.34 7.73 17.08
N THR A 427 6.36 8.96 16.59
CA THR A 427 6.45 10.16 17.41
C THR A 427 5.08 10.80 17.50
N GLU A 428 4.70 11.21 18.73
CA GLU A 428 3.43 11.90 18.95
C GLU A 428 3.68 13.31 19.46
N SER A 429 2.89 14.26 18.95
CA SER A 429 2.77 15.60 19.53
C SER A 429 1.33 15.86 19.93
N LYS A 430 1.14 16.65 20.99
CA LYS A 430 -0.17 17.07 21.50
C LYS A 430 -0.18 18.58 21.68
N GLU A 431 -1.28 19.19 21.29
CA GLU A 431 -1.54 20.60 21.45
C GLU A 431 -2.95 20.78 22.01
N VAL A 432 -3.11 21.59 23.04
CA VAL A 432 -4.43 22.00 23.55
C VAL A 432 -4.88 23.18 22.71
N LEU A 433 -6.08 23.07 22.11
CA LEU A 433 -6.68 24.07 21.23
C LEU A 433 -7.50 25.11 21.99
#